data_3b0e552523ef621833f97f5abef16bd6
#
_entry.id   3b0e552523ef621833f97f5abef16bd6
#
_cell.length_a   1.000
_cell.length_b   1.000
_cell.length_c   1.000
_cell.angle_alpha   90.00
_cell.angle_beta   90.00
_cell.angle_gamma   90.00
#
_symmetry.space_group_name_H-M   'P 1'
#
loop_
_entity.id
_entity.type
_entity.pdbx_description
1 polymer ?
#
loop_
_entity_poly.entity_id
_entity_poly.type
_entity_poly.pdbx_seq_one_letter_code
_entity_poly.pdbx_strand_id
1 'polypeptide(L)'
;MYKRQVNKVANSENLLYLRENPCLSLSEEQYTFVENLLKSVEKRINRENICNSSRQKQHLISELIKSWGQVICYELLNIYFSNEPQTPLPQDKKDKIFQNFMITLYRYYRQERDVTFYADKQCLSARYFSSVIKEKSGSSALQWIIQNVITEAKYLLDNTDLSIKEIATKLNFPTQSFFGKYFKQYVGISPKEYRNKLIKQ
;
A
#
# COMPACT_ATOMS: atom_id res chain seq x y z
N MET A 1 9.23 10.82 -3.48
CA MET A 1 9.79 11.16 -2.15
C MET A 1 8.97 10.59 -0.99
N TYR A 2 7.67 10.62 -1.03
CA TYR A 2 6.70 10.18 -0.01
C TYR A 2 6.86 8.72 0.44
N LYS A 3 6.92 7.76 -0.52
CA LYS A 3 7.11 6.32 -0.20
C LYS A 3 8.41 5.98 0.54
N ARG A 4 9.46 6.81 0.44
CA ARG A 4 10.73 6.55 1.12
C ARG A 4 10.72 6.86 2.62
N GLN A 5 9.88 7.77 3.08
CA GLN A 5 9.82 8.17 4.49
C GLN A 5 8.93 7.21 5.31
N VAL A 6 7.76 6.85 4.79
CA VAL A 6 6.88 5.85 5.42
C VAL A 6 7.59 4.50 5.56
N ASN A 7 8.42 4.12 4.58
CA ASN A 7 9.21 2.89 4.62
C ASN A 7 10.34 2.87 5.66
N LYS A 8 10.73 4.01 6.23
CA LYS A 8 11.72 4.05 7.31
C LYS A 8 11.10 3.78 8.69
N VAL A 9 9.83 4.12 8.85
CA VAL A 9 9.08 3.95 10.11
C VAL A 9 8.30 2.64 10.12
N ALA A 10 7.73 2.24 8.99
CA ALA A 10 7.08 0.96 8.84
C ALA A 10 8.10 -0.12 8.49
N ASN A 11 8.78 -0.64 9.49
CA ASN A 11 9.50 -1.90 9.40
C ASN A 11 8.48 -2.99 9.00
N SER A 12 8.88 -3.97 8.18
CA SER A 12 7.99 -5.05 7.73
C SER A 12 7.39 -5.86 8.89
N GLU A 13 8.11 -5.95 10.02
CA GLU A 13 7.62 -6.54 11.25
C GLU A 13 6.46 -5.73 11.85
N ASN A 14 6.57 -4.42 11.87
CA ASN A 14 5.54 -3.51 12.37
C ASN A 14 4.26 -3.55 11.54
N LEU A 15 4.36 -3.69 10.21
CA LEU A 15 3.19 -3.82 9.33
C LEU A 15 2.45 -5.14 9.52
N LEU A 16 3.16 -6.21 9.84
CA LEU A 16 2.55 -7.51 10.15
C LEU A 16 1.85 -7.47 11.50
N TYR A 17 2.49 -6.88 12.50
CA TYR A 17 1.88 -6.72 13.81
C TYR A 17 0.60 -5.88 13.74
N LEU A 18 0.58 -4.77 12.99
CA LEU A 18 -0.62 -3.96 12.72
C LEU A 18 -1.74 -4.77 12.05
N ARG A 19 -1.39 -5.71 11.19
CA ARG A 19 -2.37 -6.57 10.53
C ARG A 19 -2.97 -7.62 11.46
N GLU A 20 -2.16 -8.18 12.33
CA GLU A 20 -2.59 -9.19 13.31
C GLU A 20 -3.35 -8.56 14.48
N ASN A 21 -3.03 -7.31 14.79
CA ASN A 21 -3.65 -6.54 15.86
C ASN A 21 -4.20 -5.21 15.32
N PRO A 22 -5.27 -5.22 14.52
CA PRO A 22 -5.78 -4.02 13.85
C PRO A 22 -6.49 -3.04 14.78
N CYS A 23 -6.73 -3.42 16.05
CA CYS A 23 -7.42 -2.60 17.02
C CYS A 23 -6.42 -1.77 17.83
N LEU A 24 -6.60 -0.46 17.81
CA LEU A 24 -5.83 0.48 18.61
C LEU A 24 -6.68 0.90 19.81
N SER A 25 -6.23 0.56 21.02
CA SER A 25 -6.81 1.09 22.26
C SER A 25 -6.18 2.44 22.58
N LEU A 26 -7.02 3.47 22.70
CA LEU A 26 -6.60 4.83 23.04
C LEU A 26 -6.93 5.14 24.50
N SER A 27 -6.02 5.81 25.20
CA SER A 27 -6.37 6.48 26.46
C SER A 27 -7.26 7.70 26.19
N GLU A 28 -7.95 8.24 27.20
CA GLU A 28 -8.76 9.46 27.02
C GLU A 28 -7.94 10.64 26.49
N GLU A 29 -6.72 10.80 26.96
CA GLU A 29 -5.81 11.85 26.48
C GLU A 29 -5.43 11.64 24.99
N GLN A 30 -5.09 10.42 24.62
CA GLN A 30 -4.75 10.07 23.23
C GLN A 30 -5.96 10.24 22.31
N TYR A 31 -7.16 9.83 22.77
CA TYR A 31 -8.40 10.03 22.04
C TYR A 31 -8.67 11.53 21.78
N THR A 32 -8.61 12.33 22.84
CA THR A 32 -8.83 13.78 22.77
C THR A 32 -7.82 14.44 21.83
N PHE A 33 -6.57 14.04 21.88
CA PHE A 33 -5.52 14.53 21.01
C PHE A 33 -5.80 14.21 19.53
N VAL A 34 -6.11 12.95 19.20
CA VAL A 34 -6.43 12.52 17.83
C VAL A 34 -7.71 13.20 17.32
N GLU A 35 -8.74 13.31 18.17
CA GLU A 35 -9.99 14.00 17.83
C GLU A 35 -9.74 15.48 17.49
N ASN A 36 -8.92 16.17 18.26
CA ASN A 36 -8.56 17.57 18.01
C ASN A 36 -7.78 17.74 16.69
N LEU A 37 -6.87 16.80 16.36
CA LEU A 37 -6.19 16.79 15.07
C LEU A 37 -7.19 16.64 13.91
N LEU A 38 -8.12 15.68 14.00
CA LEU A 38 -9.14 15.46 12.97
C LEU A 38 -10.07 16.67 12.82
N LYS A 39 -10.55 17.24 13.91
CA LYS A 39 -11.38 18.48 13.91
C LYS A 39 -10.62 19.68 13.28
N SER A 40 -9.32 19.76 13.48
CA SER A 40 -8.49 20.82 12.89
C SER A 40 -8.40 20.68 11.38
N VAL A 41 -8.26 19.45 10.86
CA VAL A 41 -8.26 19.17 9.42
C VAL A 41 -9.64 19.44 8.82
N GLU A 42 -10.71 18.97 9.43
CA GLU A 42 -12.08 19.19 9.00
C GLU A 42 -12.41 20.69 8.92
N LYS A 43 -12.08 21.46 9.97
CA LYS A 43 -12.27 22.92 10.01
C LYS A 43 -11.50 23.62 8.90
N ARG A 44 -10.31 23.10 8.53
CA ARG A 44 -9.50 23.66 7.45
C ARG A 44 -10.12 23.36 6.09
N ILE A 45 -10.56 22.13 5.85
CA ILE A 45 -11.23 21.72 4.61
C ILE A 45 -12.51 22.53 4.40
N ASN A 46 -13.34 22.67 5.43
CA ASN A 46 -14.63 23.36 5.35
C ASN A 46 -14.49 24.90 5.16
N ARG A 47 -13.39 25.50 5.62
CA ARG A 47 -13.12 26.95 5.43
C ARG A 47 -12.68 27.32 4.02
N GLU A 48 -12.16 26.38 3.27
CA GLU A 48 -11.64 26.65 1.95
C GLU A 48 -12.69 26.28 0.90
N ASN A 49 -13.27 27.27 0.22
CA ASN A 49 -14.07 27.07 -1.00
C ASN A 49 -13.14 26.60 -2.13
N ILE A 50 -12.82 25.31 -2.13
CA ILE A 50 -11.83 24.68 -3.01
C ILE A 50 -12.25 24.82 -4.47
N CYS A 51 -13.57 24.72 -4.75
CA CYS A 51 -14.11 24.76 -6.12
C CYS A 51 -13.91 26.11 -6.85
N ASN A 52 -13.78 27.23 -6.12
CA ASN A 52 -13.68 28.57 -6.72
C ASN A 52 -12.27 29.19 -6.62
N SER A 53 -11.28 28.40 -6.27
CA SER A 53 -9.91 28.88 -6.06
C SER A 53 -9.04 28.73 -7.31
N SER A 54 -8.00 29.55 -7.47
CA SER A 54 -7.01 29.38 -8.53
C SER A 54 -6.34 28.01 -8.47
N ARG A 55 -5.86 27.48 -9.60
CA ARG A 55 -5.16 26.18 -9.67
C ARG A 55 -3.99 26.07 -8.69
N GLN A 56 -3.25 27.15 -8.49
CA GLN A 56 -2.14 27.20 -7.52
C GLN A 56 -2.64 27.00 -6.09
N LYS A 57 -3.76 27.67 -5.73
CA LYS A 57 -4.36 27.51 -4.39
C LYS A 57 -4.92 26.11 -4.17
N GLN A 58 -5.56 25.53 -5.17
CA GLN A 58 -6.05 24.15 -5.12
C GLN A 58 -4.90 23.14 -4.91
N HIS A 59 -3.77 23.33 -5.61
CA HIS A 59 -2.58 22.49 -5.43
C HIS A 59 -2.02 22.62 -4.00
N LEU A 60 -1.89 23.83 -3.49
CA LEU A 60 -1.40 24.10 -2.13
C LEU A 60 -2.31 23.46 -1.06
N ILE A 61 -3.63 23.57 -1.21
CA ILE A 61 -4.59 22.96 -0.30
C ILE A 61 -4.46 21.41 -0.34
N SER A 62 -4.32 20.84 -1.54
CA SER A 62 -4.11 19.40 -1.71
C SER A 62 -2.83 18.92 -0.99
N GLU A 63 -1.73 19.65 -1.10
CA GLU A 63 -0.48 19.31 -0.40
C GLU A 63 -0.60 19.49 1.13
N LEU A 64 -1.33 20.51 1.58
CA LEU A 64 -1.64 20.68 3.01
C LEU A 64 -2.45 19.51 3.55
N ILE A 65 -3.52 19.09 2.86
CA ILE A 65 -4.35 17.92 3.28
C ILE A 65 -3.50 16.65 3.34
N LYS A 66 -2.63 16.43 2.35
CA LYS A 66 -1.71 15.29 2.36
C LYS A 66 -0.74 15.34 3.55
N SER A 67 -0.20 16.51 3.86
CA SER A 67 0.72 16.70 4.99
C SER A 67 0.03 16.44 6.33
N TRP A 68 -1.20 16.92 6.51
CA TRP A 68 -2.01 16.63 7.69
C TRP A 68 -2.32 15.13 7.82
N GLY A 69 -2.68 14.48 6.71
CA GLY A 69 -2.88 13.02 6.70
C GLY A 69 -1.63 12.25 7.13
N GLN A 70 -0.43 12.74 6.75
CA GLN A 70 0.84 12.16 7.24
C GLN A 70 1.02 12.32 8.73
N VAL A 71 0.80 13.53 9.26
CA VAL A 71 0.93 13.79 10.70
C VAL A 71 0.01 12.85 11.47
N ILE A 72 -1.26 12.76 11.10
CA ILE A 72 -2.22 11.86 11.74
C ILE A 72 -1.75 10.40 11.67
N CYS A 73 -1.26 9.96 10.50
CA CYS A 73 -0.76 8.60 10.32
C CYS A 73 0.45 8.32 11.24
N TYR A 74 1.40 9.24 11.35
CA TYR A 74 2.55 9.08 12.23
C TYR A 74 2.15 9.10 13.71
N GLU A 75 1.21 9.95 14.11
CA GLU A 75 0.73 9.98 15.49
C GLU A 75 -0.01 8.69 15.87
N LEU A 76 -0.86 8.17 14.98
CA LEU A 76 -1.51 6.88 15.22
C LEU A 76 -0.51 5.74 15.32
N LEU A 77 0.52 5.73 14.46
CA LEU A 77 1.62 4.75 14.54
C LEU A 77 2.43 4.91 15.83
N ASN A 78 2.73 6.14 16.22
CA ASN A 78 3.43 6.44 17.46
C ASN A 78 2.65 5.93 18.69
N ILE A 79 1.35 6.22 18.77
CA ILE A 79 0.48 5.73 19.81
C ILE A 79 0.41 4.21 19.82
N TYR A 80 0.25 3.62 18.62
CA TYR A 80 0.19 2.17 18.45
C TYR A 80 1.44 1.49 19.00
N PHE A 81 2.63 1.93 18.59
CA PHE A 81 3.89 1.35 19.05
C PHE A 81 4.25 1.71 20.50
N SER A 82 3.71 2.80 21.05
CA SER A 82 3.90 3.13 22.45
C SER A 82 3.07 2.25 23.40
N ASN A 83 1.95 1.74 22.91
CA ASN A 83 1.04 0.87 23.67
C ASN A 83 1.37 -0.63 23.52
N GLU A 84 2.41 -0.97 22.74
CA GLU A 84 2.82 -2.38 22.57
C GLU A 84 3.32 -3.01 23.87
N PRO A 85 2.87 -4.22 24.22
CA PRO A 85 3.59 -5.03 25.19
C PRO A 85 4.97 -5.39 24.62
N GLN A 86 6.03 -5.05 25.34
CA GLN A 86 7.43 -5.24 24.93
C GLN A 86 7.89 -6.71 24.83
N THR A 87 7.01 -7.66 24.77
CA THR A 87 7.34 -9.07 24.61
C THR A 87 7.16 -9.46 23.14
N PRO A 88 8.23 -9.83 22.45
CA PRO A 88 8.11 -10.41 21.13
C PRO A 88 7.21 -11.65 21.22
N LEU A 89 6.11 -11.67 20.49
CA LEU A 89 5.31 -12.88 20.34
C LEU A 89 6.21 -14.02 19.84
N PRO A 90 6.07 -15.25 20.39
CA PRO A 90 6.82 -16.39 19.87
C PRO A 90 6.48 -16.58 18.40
N GLN A 91 7.44 -16.22 17.54
CA GLN A 91 7.26 -16.32 16.09
C GLN A 91 7.44 -17.78 15.67
N ASP A 92 6.36 -18.39 15.21
CA ASP A 92 6.41 -19.68 14.52
C ASP A 92 7.26 -19.55 13.23
N LYS A 93 7.90 -20.65 12.83
CA LYS A 93 8.66 -20.73 11.57
C LYS A 93 7.82 -20.26 10.36
N LYS A 94 6.51 -20.56 10.35
CA LYS A 94 5.59 -20.13 9.30
C LYS A 94 5.36 -18.61 9.29
N ASP A 95 5.36 -17.96 10.46
CA ASP A 95 5.26 -16.50 10.57
C ASP A 95 6.47 -15.84 9.92
N LYS A 96 7.67 -16.34 10.19
CA LYS A 96 8.90 -15.85 9.55
C LYS A 96 8.88 -16.02 8.03
N ILE A 97 8.35 -17.15 7.53
CA ILE A 97 8.20 -17.40 6.09
C ILE A 97 7.26 -16.35 5.47
N PHE A 98 6.13 -16.10 6.13
CA PHE A 98 5.17 -15.10 5.65
C PHE A 98 5.75 -13.66 5.70
N GLN A 99 6.43 -13.29 6.77
CA GLN A 99 7.11 -12.01 6.91
C GLN A 99 8.15 -11.80 5.81
N ASN A 100 9.03 -12.77 5.59
CA ASN A 100 10.03 -12.71 4.54
C ASN A 100 9.40 -12.64 3.14
N PHE A 101 8.25 -13.30 2.93
CA PHE A 101 7.49 -13.15 1.70
C PHE A 101 7.01 -11.72 1.51
N MET A 102 6.42 -11.10 2.52
CA MET A 102 5.91 -9.72 2.42
C MET A 102 7.03 -8.72 2.13
N ILE A 103 8.20 -8.88 2.78
CA ILE A 103 9.38 -8.06 2.52
C ILE A 103 9.86 -8.23 1.07
N THR A 104 9.96 -9.47 0.63
CA THR A 104 10.44 -9.81 -0.73
C THR A 104 9.43 -9.35 -1.77
N LEU A 105 8.14 -9.56 -1.53
CA LEU A 105 7.05 -9.11 -2.38
C LEU A 105 7.10 -7.59 -2.58
N TYR A 106 7.16 -6.82 -1.52
CA TYR A 106 7.23 -5.37 -1.59
C TYR A 106 8.45 -4.88 -2.40
N ARG A 107 9.57 -5.58 -2.32
CA ARG A 107 10.81 -5.25 -3.05
C ARG A 107 10.74 -5.59 -4.53
N TYR A 108 10.10 -6.71 -4.89
CA TYR A 108 10.24 -7.32 -6.21
C TYR A 108 8.94 -7.42 -7.02
N TYR A 109 7.75 -7.13 -6.49
CA TYR A 109 6.47 -7.31 -7.22
C TYR A 109 6.39 -6.61 -8.58
N ARG A 110 7.18 -5.53 -8.78
CA ARG A 110 7.24 -4.84 -10.08
C ARG A 110 8.02 -5.63 -11.13
N GLN A 111 8.95 -6.45 -10.70
CA GLN A 111 9.87 -7.19 -11.56
C GLN A 111 9.49 -8.66 -11.67
N GLU A 112 9.09 -9.28 -10.58
CA GLU A 112 8.89 -10.71 -10.46
C GLU A 112 7.44 -11.07 -10.14
N ARG A 113 6.87 -11.97 -10.94
CA ARG A 113 5.48 -12.42 -10.81
C ARG A 113 5.35 -13.90 -10.55
N ASP A 114 6.45 -14.65 -10.66
CA ASP A 114 6.46 -16.08 -10.42
C ASP A 114 6.59 -16.37 -8.92
N VAL A 115 5.72 -17.22 -8.41
CA VAL A 115 5.73 -17.68 -7.01
C VAL A 115 7.03 -18.43 -6.68
N THR A 116 7.61 -19.14 -7.66
CA THR A 116 8.86 -19.87 -7.47
C THR A 116 10.00 -18.94 -7.08
N PHE A 117 10.11 -17.77 -7.67
CA PHE A 117 11.11 -16.76 -7.28
C PHE A 117 11.07 -16.44 -5.77
N TYR A 118 9.87 -16.26 -5.22
CA TYR A 118 9.70 -15.93 -3.80
C TYR A 118 9.98 -17.12 -2.88
N ALA A 119 9.67 -18.32 -3.33
CA ALA A 119 9.98 -19.56 -2.62
C ALA A 119 11.50 -19.81 -2.58
N ASP A 120 12.17 -19.64 -3.73
CA ASP A 120 13.63 -19.83 -3.88
C ASP A 120 14.43 -18.85 -3.03
N LYS A 121 13.96 -17.60 -2.90
CA LYS A 121 14.55 -16.60 -1.99
C LYS A 121 14.58 -17.05 -0.52
N GLN A 122 13.78 -18.02 -0.17
CA GLN A 122 13.71 -18.59 1.18
C GLN A 122 14.19 -20.05 1.23
N CYS A 123 14.78 -20.57 0.14
CA CYS A 123 15.22 -21.94 0.02
C CYS A 123 14.11 -22.96 0.32
N LEU A 124 12.87 -22.66 -0.13
CA LEU A 124 11.69 -23.49 0.07
C LEU A 124 11.14 -24.00 -1.27
N SER A 125 10.51 -25.18 -1.26
CA SER A 125 9.73 -25.62 -2.41
C SER A 125 8.51 -24.71 -2.60
N ALA A 126 8.16 -24.41 -3.87
CA ALA A 126 7.01 -23.58 -4.20
C ALA A 126 5.69 -24.09 -3.60
N ARG A 127 5.55 -25.42 -3.49
CA ARG A 127 4.38 -26.07 -2.90
C ARG A 127 4.26 -25.78 -1.39
N TYR A 128 5.34 -25.99 -0.63
CA TYR A 128 5.35 -25.73 0.81
C TYR A 128 5.18 -24.23 1.09
N PHE A 129 5.92 -23.41 0.38
CA PHE A 129 5.80 -21.94 0.46
C PHE A 129 4.36 -21.48 0.24
N SER A 130 3.71 -21.91 -0.87
CA SER A 130 2.33 -21.52 -1.19
C SER A 130 1.33 -21.98 -0.12
N SER A 131 1.55 -23.17 0.45
CA SER A 131 0.72 -23.67 1.54
C SER A 131 0.81 -22.79 2.78
N VAL A 132 2.04 -22.41 3.19
CA VAL A 132 2.27 -21.54 4.34
C VAL A 132 1.66 -20.17 4.13
N ILE A 133 1.87 -19.55 2.95
CA ILE A 133 1.32 -18.23 2.65
C ILE A 133 -0.21 -18.26 2.72
N LYS A 134 -0.85 -19.29 2.15
CA LYS A 134 -2.30 -19.42 2.17
C LYS A 134 -2.84 -19.65 3.58
N GLU A 135 -2.17 -20.49 4.36
CA GLU A 135 -2.54 -20.76 5.76
C GLU A 135 -2.49 -19.50 6.62
N LYS A 136 -1.39 -18.72 6.51
CA LYS A 136 -1.18 -17.53 7.34
C LYS A 136 -1.98 -16.32 6.88
N SER A 137 -2.33 -16.20 5.60
CA SER A 137 -2.97 -14.98 5.05
C SER A 137 -4.38 -15.18 4.52
N GLY A 138 -4.85 -16.41 4.41
CA GLY A 138 -6.11 -16.73 3.74
C GLY A 138 -6.08 -16.59 2.21
N SER A 139 -5.02 -15.98 1.65
CA SER A 139 -4.85 -15.73 0.22
C SER A 139 -3.62 -16.41 -0.34
N SER A 140 -3.66 -16.84 -1.61
CA SER A 140 -2.48 -17.45 -2.23
C SER A 140 -1.37 -16.42 -2.48
N ALA A 141 -0.11 -16.88 -2.52
CA ALA A 141 1.03 -16.02 -2.85
C ALA A 141 0.83 -15.32 -4.21
N LEU A 142 0.27 -16.03 -5.20
CA LEU A 142 -0.04 -15.46 -6.51
C LEU A 142 -1.07 -14.32 -6.42
N GLN A 143 -2.12 -14.46 -5.60
CA GLN A 143 -3.10 -13.39 -5.39
C GLN A 143 -2.47 -12.15 -4.78
N TRP A 144 -1.55 -12.32 -3.82
CA TRP A 144 -0.79 -11.21 -3.24
C TRP A 144 0.05 -10.47 -4.30
N ILE A 145 0.75 -11.21 -5.15
CA ILE A 145 1.57 -10.65 -6.24
C ILE A 145 0.68 -9.86 -7.20
N ILE A 146 -0.41 -10.49 -7.69
CA ILE A 146 -1.36 -9.86 -8.61
C ILE A 146 -1.92 -8.56 -8.02
N GLN A 147 -2.37 -8.60 -6.78
CA GLN A 147 -2.97 -7.44 -6.12
C GLN A 147 -1.99 -6.27 -6.03
N ASN A 148 -0.72 -6.53 -5.68
CA ASN A 148 0.30 -5.48 -5.62
C ASN A 148 0.59 -4.88 -7.00
N VAL A 149 0.73 -5.71 -8.04
CA VAL A 149 0.94 -5.26 -9.42
C VAL A 149 -0.23 -4.44 -9.94
N ILE A 150 -1.47 -4.89 -9.71
CA ILE A 150 -2.67 -4.17 -10.16
C ILE A 150 -2.85 -2.86 -9.39
N THR A 151 -2.61 -2.84 -8.09
CA THR A 151 -2.66 -1.61 -7.28
C THR A 151 -1.66 -0.57 -7.78
N GLU A 152 -0.42 -0.97 -8.06
CA GLU A 152 0.58 -0.07 -8.62
C GLU A 152 0.23 0.38 -10.04
N ALA A 153 -0.31 -0.52 -10.88
CA ALA A 153 -0.76 -0.18 -12.21
C ALA A 153 -1.87 0.88 -12.19
N LYS A 154 -2.87 0.71 -11.33
CA LYS A 154 -3.93 1.71 -11.11
C LYS A 154 -3.34 3.03 -10.64
N TYR A 155 -2.47 2.99 -9.62
CA TYR A 155 -1.82 4.20 -9.13
C TYR A 155 -1.08 4.98 -10.22
N LEU A 156 -0.33 4.28 -11.09
CA LEU A 156 0.39 4.91 -12.19
C LEU A 156 -0.57 5.47 -13.26
N LEU A 157 -1.66 4.77 -13.53
CA LEU A 157 -2.69 5.24 -14.47
C LEU A 157 -3.42 6.49 -13.95
N ASP A 158 -3.64 6.59 -12.63
CA ASP A 158 -4.41 7.66 -11.99
C ASP A 158 -3.56 8.91 -11.71
N ASN A 159 -2.30 8.73 -11.35
CA ASN A 159 -1.47 9.79 -10.76
C ASN A 159 -0.28 10.19 -11.61
N THR A 160 -0.16 9.69 -12.84
CA THR A 160 0.96 10.04 -13.74
C THR A 160 0.49 10.18 -15.18
N ASP A 161 1.23 11.00 -15.96
CA ASP A 161 1.04 11.16 -17.40
C ASP A 161 1.78 10.09 -18.23
N LEU A 162 2.32 9.05 -17.59
CA LEU A 162 3.03 7.98 -18.27
C LEU A 162 2.12 7.29 -19.29
N SER A 163 2.61 7.08 -20.50
CA SER A 163 1.92 6.27 -21.51
C SER A 163 1.72 4.83 -21.02
N ILE A 164 0.76 4.12 -21.60
CA ILE A 164 0.51 2.70 -21.27
C ILE A 164 1.76 1.85 -21.53
N LYS A 165 2.57 2.23 -22.54
CA LYS A 165 3.83 1.57 -22.86
C LYS A 165 4.88 1.79 -21.75
N GLU A 166 5.02 3.00 -21.27
CA GLU A 166 5.96 3.31 -20.18
C GLU A 166 5.56 2.63 -18.87
N ILE A 167 4.25 2.57 -18.55
CA ILE A 167 3.74 1.82 -17.40
C ILE A 167 4.08 0.33 -17.53
N ALA A 168 3.85 -0.26 -18.71
CA ALA A 168 4.22 -1.65 -18.98
C ALA A 168 5.71 -1.91 -18.74
N THR A 169 6.58 -1.02 -19.24
CA THR A 169 8.03 -1.09 -19.02
C THR A 169 8.39 -0.94 -17.53
N LYS A 170 7.79 0.02 -16.84
CA LYS A 170 8.03 0.28 -15.40
C LYS A 170 7.61 -0.88 -14.50
N LEU A 171 6.60 -1.62 -14.92
CA LEU A 171 6.12 -2.83 -14.24
C LEU A 171 6.75 -4.11 -14.81
N ASN A 172 7.82 -3.98 -15.61
CA ASN A 172 8.56 -5.09 -16.20
C ASN A 172 7.69 -6.09 -16.98
N PHE A 173 6.74 -5.58 -17.78
CA PHE A 173 6.03 -6.42 -18.76
C PHE A 173 6.80 -6.48 -20.07
N PRO A 174 6.85 -7.65 -20.74
CA PRO A 174 7.56 -7.80 -22.00
C PRO A 174 7.08 -6.85 -23.09
N THR A 175 5.78 -6.60 -23.15
CA THR A 175 5.16 -5.67 -24.10
C THR A 175 3.93 -4.97 -23.47
N GLN A 176 3.54 -3.84 -24.08
CA GLN A 176 2.30 -3.15 -23.73
C GLN A 176 1.07 -4.08 -23.89
N SER A 177 1.07 -4.96 -24.87
CA SER A 177 -0.03 -5.90 -25.11
C SER A 177 -0.16 -6.93 -24.00
N PHE A 178 0.95 -7.45 -23.48
CA PHE A 178 0.94 -8.33 -22.31
C PHE A 178 0.41 -7.63 -21.07
N PHE A 179 0.86 -6.41 -20.80
CA PHE A 179 0.32 -5.59 -19.72
C PHE A 179 -1.18 -5.36 -19.89
N GLY A 180 -1.63 -5.00 -21.09
CA GLY A 180 -3.04 -4.75 -21.38
C GLY A 180 -3.92 -5.97 -21.12
N LYS A 181 -3.49 -7.16 -21.55
CA LYS A 181 -4.19 -8.43 -21.29
C LYS A 181 -4.23 -8.76 -19.80
N TYR A 182 -3.08 -8.65 -19.12
CA TYR A 182 -2.97 -8.89 -17.69
C TYR A 182 -3.89 -7.94 -16.89
N PHE A 183 -3.82 -6.65 -17.15
CA PHE A 183 -4.66 -5.66 -16.46
C PHE A 183 -6.15 -5.93 -16.69
N LYS A 184 -6.56 -6.18 -17.96
CA LYS A 184 -7.96 -6.48 -18.30
C LYS A 184 -8.46 -7.76 -17.62
N GLN A 185 -7.61 -8.78 -17.51
CA GLN A 185 -7.94 -10.04 -16.83
C GLN A 185 -8.35 -9.82 -15.36
N TYR A 186 -7.65 -8.94 -14.64
CA TYR A 186 -7.87 -8.74 -13.20
C TYR A 186 -8.73 -7.53 -12.85
N VAL A 187 -8.89 -6.57 -13.77
CA VAL A 187 -9.67 -5.34 -13.55
C VAL A 187 -11.00 -5.33 -14.35
N GLY A 188 -11.11 -6.20 -15.35
CA GLY A 188 -12.28 -6.31 -16.22
C GLY A 188 -12.28 -5.39 -17.43
N ILE A 189 -11.50 -4.29 -17.40
CA ILE A 189 -11.41 -3.31 -18.50
C ILE A 189 -9.94 -3.06 -18.86
N SER A 190 -9.69 -2.54 -20.08
CA SER A 190 -8.33 -2.25 -20.52
C SER A 190 -7.73 -1.04 -19.75
N PRO A 191 -6.39 -0.92 -19.67
CA PRO A 191 -5.74 0.25 -19.06
C PRO A 191 -6.16 1.59 -19.68
N LYS A 192 -6.42 1.61 -21.00
CA LYS A 192 -6.87 2.81 -21.71
C LYS A 192 -8.30 3.19 -21.30
N GLU A 193 -9.21 2.22 -21.26
CA GLU A 193 -10.58 2.43 -20.79
C GLU A 193 -10.62 2.86 -19.32
N TYR A 194 -9.77 2.27 -18.50
CA TYR A 194 -9.64 2.63 -17.08
C TYR A 194 -9.25 4.10 -16.94
N ARG A 195 -8.18 4.56 -17.60
CA ARG A 195 -7.74 5.96 -17.59
C ARG A 195 -8.80 6.93 -18.12
N ASN A 196 -9.49 6.56 -19.20
CA ASN A 196 -10.53 7.41 -19.80
C ASN A 196 -11.75 7.60 -18.89
N LYS A 197 -12.07 6.63 -18.04
CA LYS A 197 -13.16 6.77 -17.05
C LYS A 197 -12.86 7.80 -15.99
N LEU A 198 -11.58 7.97 -15.60
CA LEU A 198 -11.15 8.97 -14.62
C LEU A 198 -11.24 10.41 -15.16
N ILE A 199 -10.99 10.59 -16.46
CA ILE A 199 -11.05 11.93 -17.11
C ILE A 199 -12.49 12.43 -17.25
N LYS A 200 -13.48 11.51 -17.17
CA LYS A 200 -14.91 11.83 -17.34
C LYS A 200 -15.65 12.03 -16.00
N GLN A 201 -14.98 11.86 -14.88
CA GLN A 201 -15.46 12.21 -13.53
C GLN A 201 -14.83 13.53 -13.06
#